data_c1351104adbd8c7ac0c6fb9d1a847af7
#
_entry.id   c1351104adbd8c7ac0c6fb9d1a847af7
#
_cell.length_a   1.000
_cell.length_b   1.000
_cell.length_c   1.000
_cell.angle_alpha   90.00
_cell.angle_beta   90.00
_cell.angle_gamma   90.00
#
_symmetry.space_group_name_H-M   'P 1'
#
loop_
_entity.id
_entity.type
_entity.pdbx_description
1 polymer ?
#
loop_
_entity_poly.entity_id
_entity_poly.type
_entity_poly.pdbx_seq_one_letter_code
_entity_poly.pdbx_strand_id
1 'polypeptide(L)'
;LVGSNGYNEDGVYKSGMVRRASMNSHDWVGAISNLEYNKGNWRTSIGLDLRKYTGYHYRTINNLMGFDAYYSTGNDNSNGQFINTTVEASPFQNTGLNGPKIDYYNVGNVGWAGVNGLIEYNDSDKLTAVVQAGFSNQSFQREDYFDQAQNPISETANLAGGYVKGGANYNLDEASNVFFNAGFISRQPNFGGVFPSYANNINDELQNEEITSFELGYGYNSDVLTLNANVYATTWGNR
;
A
#
# COMPACT_ATOMS: atom_id res chain seq x y z
N LEU A 1 11.74 18.15 17.87
CA LEU A 1 11.63 19.02 19.05
C LEU A 1 10.25 19.68 19.01
N VAL A 2 9.55 19.64 20.12
CA VAL A 2 8.24 20.28 20.26
C VAL A 2 8.28 21.07 21.55
N GLY A 3 7.87 22.33 21.48
CA GLY A 3 7.61 23.15 22.65
C GLY A 3 6.44 22.55 23.42
N SER A 4 6.57 22.28 24.70
CA SER A 4 5.51 21.68 25.45
C SER A 4 5.77 21.57 26.95
N ASN A 5 4.91 21.07 27.57
CA ASN A 5 4.47 20.71 28.91
C ASN A 5 5.49 19.83 29.67
N GLY A 6 6.77 20.24 29.74
CA GLY A 6 7.71 19.64 30.67
C GLY A 6 7.27 19.90 32.12
N TYR A 7 7.35 18.90 32.97
CA TYR A 7 6.98 18.97 34.38
C TYR A 7 8.15 18.55 35.25
N ASN A 8 8.37 19.26 36.35
CA ASN A 8 9.36 18.91 37.35
C ASN A 8 8.65 18.55 38.67
N GLU A 9 9.28 17.68 39.47
CA GLU A 9 8.72 17.15 40.72
C GLU A 9 8.43 18.20 41.78
N ASP A 10 9.04 19.40 41.70
CA ASP A 10 8.78 20.54 42.57
C ASP A 10 7.41 21.20 42.31
N GLY A 11 6.61 20.66 41.40
CA GLY A 11 5.27 21.16 41.04
C GLY A 11 5.29 22.39 40.15
N VAL A 12 6.43 22.83 39.70
CA VAL A 12 6.55 23.99 38.80
C VAL A 12 6.40 23.53 37.35
N TYR A 13 5.29 23.91 36.75
CA TYR A 13 5.09 23.75 35.31
C TYR A 13 6.00 24.71 34.52
N LYS A 14 6.96 24.16 33.82
CA LYS A 14 7.87 24.92 32.96
C LYS A 14 7.61 24.53 31.52
N SER A 15 7.28 25.50 30.68
CA SER A 15 7.28 25.29 29.24
C SER A 15 8.70 25.09 28.76
N GLY A 16 8.94 24.02 28.01
CA GLY A 16 10.25 23.68 27.48
C GLY A 16 10.14 22.82 26.24
N MET A 17 11.21 22.15 25.86
CA MET A 17 11.25 21.26 24.71
C MET A 17 11.55 19.85 25.14
N VAL A 18 10.80 18.89 24.59
CA VAL A 18 11.10 17.45 24.66
C VAL A 18 11.39 16.93 23.26
N ARG A 19 12.14 15.86 23.16
CA ARG A 19 12.34 15.16 21.89
C ARG A 19 11.36 14.00 21.79
N ARG A 20 10.52 14.04 20.77
CA ARG A 20 9.57 12.98 20.43
C ARG A 20 9.96 12.28 19.15
N ALA A 21 9.52 11.05 18.96
CA ALA A 21 9.68 10.27 17.75
C ALA A 21 8.30 9.81 17.24
N SER A 22 8.05 9.99 15.93
CA SER A 22 6.97 9.33 15.23
C SER A 22 7.49 7.98 14.77
N MET A 23 6.79 6.94 15.15
CA MET A 23 7.19 5.55 14.92
C MET A 23 6.22 4.89 13.93
N ASN A 24 6.79 4.18 12.96
CA ASN A 24 6.08 3.32 12.04
C ASN A 24 6.73 1.93 12.13
N SER A 25 5.95 0.94 12.52
CA SER A 25 6.37 -0.45 12.59
C SER A 25 5.44 -1.32 11.78
N HIS A 26 5.96 -2.35 11.13
CA HIS A 26 5.20 -3.14 10.17
C HIS A 26 5.45 -4.62 10.36
N ASP A 27 4.37 -5.39 10.38
CA ASP A 27 4.40 -6.84 10.30
C ASP A 27 3.82 -7.30 8.97
N TRP A 28 4.58 -8.11 8.24
CA TRP A 28 4.15 -8.72 6.98
C TRP A 28 4.26 -10.23 7.05
N VAL A 29 3.22 -10.89 6.61
CA VAL A 29 3.22 -12.32 6.33
C VAL A 29 2.47 -12.59 5.05
N GLY A 30 2.95 -13.51 4.22
CA GLY A 30 2.28 -13.85 2.98
C GLY A 30 2.82 -15.10 2.33
N ALA A 31 2.08 -15.55 1.33
CA ALA A 31 2.45 -16.66 0.48
C ALA A 31 2.11 -16.31 -0.97
N ILE A 32 3.08 -16.48 -1.85
CA ILE A 32 2.90 -16.32 -3.29
C ILE A 32 3.25 -17.65 -3.95
N SER A 33 2.38 -18.10 -4.83
CA SER A 33 2.56 -19.32 -5.60
C SER A 33 2.28 -19.06 -7.07
N ASN A 34 3.05 -19.67 -7.94
CA ASN A 34 2.83 -19.67 -9.37
C ASN A 34 3.04 -21.07 -9.93
N LEU A 35 2.07 -21.53 -10.73
CA LEU A 35 2.14 -22.79 -11.47
C LEU A 35 2.17 -22.45 -12.95
N GLU A 36 3.16 -22.97 -13.66
CA GLU A 36 3.35 -22.77 -15.09
C GLU A 36 3.26 -24.11 -15.81
N TYR A 37 2.59 -24.11 -16.98
CA TYR A 37 2.49 -25.25 -17.86
C TYR A 37 2.79 -24.82 -19.30
N ASN A 38 3.74 -25.52 -19.93
CA ASN A 38 4.19 -25.27 -21.29
C ASN A 38 3.92 -26.50 -22.16
N LYS A 39 3.25 -26.30 -23.31
CA LYS A 39 2.98 -27.35 -24.28
C LYS A 39 2.93 -26.79 -25.70
N GLY A 40 3.91 -27.21 -26.53
CA GLY A 40 4.03 -26.72 -27.89
C GLY A 40 4.19 -25.18 -27.89
N ASN A 41 3.35 -24.50 -28.62
CA ASN A 41 3.37 -23.04 -28.74
C ASN A 41 2.64 -22.31 -27.59
N TRP A 42 2.11 -23.04 -26.61
CA TRP A 42 1.33 -22.48 -25.52
C TRP A 42 2.08 -22.49 -24.21
N ARG A 43 2.05 -21.35 -23.52
CA ARG A 43 2.44 -21.20 -22.13
C ARG A 43 1.26 -20.69 -21.33
N THR A 44 0.95 -21.36 -20.24
CA THR A 44 -0.11 -20.95 -19.33
C THR A 44 0.43 -20.88 -17.92
N SER A 45 -0.06 -19.91 -17.13
CA SER A 45 0.26 -19.84 -15.72
C SER A 45 -0.95 -19.46 -14.90
N ILE A 46 -0.97 -19.92 -13.64
CA ILE A 46 -1.91 -19.50 -12.62
C ILE A 46 -1.14 -19.14 -11.35
N GLY A 47 -1.46 -18.00 -10.77
CA GLY A 47 -0.81 -17.51 -9.57
C GLY A 47 -1.81 -17.25 -8.46
N LEU A 48 -1.36 -17.46 -7.21
CA LEU A 48 -2.05 -17.10 -5.97
C LEU A 48 -1.16 -16.14 -5.18
N ASP A 49 -1.78 -15.12 -4.57
CA ASP A 49 -1.10 -14.15 -3.74
C ASP A 49 -1.96 -13.87 -2.49
N LEU A 50 -1.44 -14.30 -1.34
CA LEU A 50 -2.08 -14.12 -0.04
C LEU A 50 -1.15 -13.31 0.85
N ARG A 51 -1.61 -12.19 1.40
CA ARG A 51 -0.82 -11.32 2.28
C ARG A 51 -1.66 -10.82 3.44
N LYS A 52 -1.00 -10.66 4.58
CA LYS A 52 -1.50 -9.94 5.73
C LYS A 52 -0.46 -8.92 6.16
N TYR A 53 -0.92 -7.72 6.38
CA TYR A 53 -0.11 -6.60 6.85
C TYR A 53 -0.75 -5.99 8.09
N THR A 54 0.07 -5.66 9.07
CA THR A 54 -0.30 -4.83 10.21
C THR A 54 0.71 -3.70 10.34
N GLY A 55 0.24 -2.46 10.26
CA GLY A 55 1.05 -1.27 10.43
C GLY A 55 0.71 -0.55 11.73
N TYR A 56 1.71 -0.32 12.58
CA TYR A 56 1.60 0.39 13.84
C TYR A 56 2.11 1.81 13.67
N HIS A 57 1.28 2.79 13.92
CA HIS A 57 1.60 4.20 13.81
C HIS A 57 1.38 4.87 15.15
N TYR A 58 2.43 5.34 15.78
CA TYR A 58 2.35 5.95 17.10
C TYR A 58 3.45 7.00 17.31
N ARG A 59 3.29 7.76 18.38
CA ARG A 59 4.28 8.73 18.81
C ARG A 59 4.72 8.45 20.24
N THR A 60 5.97 8.71 20.54
CA THR A 60 6.56 8.44 21.85
C THR A 60 7.54 9.54 22.24
N ILE A 61 7.85 9.66 23.53
CA ILE A 61 8.93 10.51 24.03
C ILE A 61 10.24 9.74 23.89
N ASN A 62 11.19 10.34 23.20
CA ASN A 62 12.53 9.79 23.03
C ASN A 62 13.54 10.40 24.00
N ASN A 63 13.34 11.67 24.43
CA ASN A 63 14.19 12.32 25.42
C ASN A 63 13.42 13.45 26.10
N LEU A 64 13.44 13.50 27.42
CA LEU A 64 12.77 14.52 28.22
C LEU A 64 13.55 15.84 28.30
N MET A 65 14.79 15.90 27.78
CA MET A 65 15.63 17.11 27.72
C MET A 65 15.84 17.79 29.07
N GLY A 66 15.89 17.01 30.15
CA GLY A 66 16.10 17.48 31.50
C GLY A 66 14.83 17.73 32.32
N PHE A 67 13.65 17.43 31.79
CA PHE A 67 12.42 17.39 32.58
C PHE A 67 12.22 16.03 33.25
N ASP A 68 11.50 16.01 34.37
CA ASP A 68 11.17 14.80 35.10
C ASP A 68 10.04 14.01 34.40
N ALA A 69 9.13 14.71 33.72
CA ALA A 69 8.05 14.11 32.97
C ALA A 69 7.56 15.03 31.83
N TYR A 70 6.81 14.44 30.92
CA TYR A 70 6.00 15.10 29.92
C TYR A 70 4.52 14.91 30.22
N TYR A 71 3.74 16.00 30.26
CA TYR A 71 2.29 15.91 30.46
C TYR A 71 1.59 15.82 29.10
N SER A 72 1.06 14.62 28.78
CA SER A 72 0.36 14.33 27.52
C SER A 72 -1.15 14.50 27.71
N THR A 73 -1.76 15.25 26.81
CA THR A 73 -3.23 15.47 26.77
C THR A 73 -3.85 14.99 25.46
N GLY A 74 -3.08 14.37 24.58
CA GLY A 74 -3.54 13.96 23.24
C GLY A 74 -4.30 12.63 23.20
N ASN A 75 -4.64 12.04 24.35
CA ASN A 75 -5.43 10.82 24.43
C ASN A 75 -6.79 11.14 25.02
N ASP A 76 -7.84 11.11 24.22
CA ASP A 76 -9.21 11.41 24.60
C ASP A 76 -9.77 10.45 25.66
N ASN A 77 -9.12 9.29 25.85
CA ASN A 77 -9.46 8.31 26.88
C ASN A 77 -8.96 8.69 28.28
N SER A 78 -8.16 9.75 28.40
CA SER A 78 -7.57 10.16 29.66
C SER A 78 -7.69 11.68 29.87
N ASN A 79 -7.79 12.09 31.13
CA ASN A 79 -7.78 13.52 31.51
C ASN A 79 -6.35 14.11 31.54
N GLY A 80 -5.43 13.51 30.80
CA GLY A 80 -4.02 13.81 30.81
C GLY A 80 -3.18 12.77 31.57
N GLN A 81 -1.95 12.58 31.13
CA GLN A 81 -1.06 11.56 31.64
C GLN A 81 0.38 12.10 31.77
N PHE A 82 1.02 11.88 32.92
CA PHE A 82 2.43 12.13 33.08
C PHE A 82 3.26 10.96 32.54
N ILE A 83 4.18 11.27 31.63
CA ILE A 83 5.10 10.29 31.04
C ILE A 83 6.52 10.64 31.46
N ASN A 84 7.08 9.83 32.31
CA ASN A 84 8.44 9.97 32.86
C ASN A 84 9.43 8.95 32.28
N THR A 85 8.99 8.11 31.37
CA THR A 85 9.83 7.12 30.68
C THR A 85 10.04 7.49 29.22
N THR A 86 11.23 7.19 28.72
CA THR A 86 11.59 7.44 27.32
C THR A 86 11.74 6.13 26.58
N VAL A 87 11.47 6.19 25.28
CA VAL A 87 11.63 5.05 24.36
C VAL A 87 12.72 5.39 23.36
N GLU A 88 13.70 4.53 23.23
CA GLU A 88 14.71 4.68 22.20
C GLU A 88 14.10 4.38 20.81
N ALA A 89 14.09 5.38 19.95
CA ALA A 89 13.62 5.25 18.57
C ALA A 89 14.75 4.64 17.72
N SER A 90 14.76 3.33 17.59
CA SER A 90 15.72 2.61 16.75
C SER A 90 14.99 1.93 15.58
N PRO A 91 15.51 2.04 14.34
CA PRO A 91 14.96 1.31 13.20
C PRO A 91 15.20 -0.22 13.29
N PHE A 92 16.09 -0.65 14.19
CA PHE A 92 16.46 -2.06 14.35
C PHE A 92 15.78 -2.74 15.55
N GLN A 93 15.03 -2.01 16.35
CA GLN A 93 14.38 -2.52 17.54
C GLN A 93 12.93 -2.02 17.62
N ASN A 94 12.01 -2.95 17.79
CA ASN A 94 10.60 -2.63 17.98
C ASN A 94 10.29 -2.32 19.47
N THR A 95 11.12 -1.46 20.06
CA THR A 95 11.09 -1.18 21.49
C THR A 95 9.92 -0.32 21.94
N GLY A 96 9.31 0.42 21.01
CA GLY A 96 8.27 1.39 21.33
C GLY A 96 6.85 0.81 21.42
N LEU A 97 6.58 -0.41 20.92
CA LEU A 97 5.20 -0.94 20.89
C LEU A 97 4.61 -1.10 22.30
N ASN A 98 5.39 -1.47 23.28
CA ASN A 98 4.96 -1.65 24.65
C ASN A 98 5.20 -0.41 25.55
N GLY A 99 5.84 0.62 25.04
CA GLY A 99 6.12 1.85 25.77
C GLY A 99 4.94 2.85 25.76
N PRO A 100 5.03 3.90 26.58
CA PRO A 100 4.02 4.96 26.60
C PRO A 100 3.97 5.68 25.26
N LYS A 101 2.76 6.00 24.84
CA LYS A 101 2.49 6.72 23.60
C LYS A 101 1.88 8.08 23.89
N ILE A 102 2.12 9.04 23.00
CA ILE A 102 1.60 10.39 23.05
C ILE A 102 0.97 10.76 21.71
N ASP A 103 0.10 11.76 21.72
CA ASP A 103 -0.52 12.40 20.58
C ASP A 103 -1.40 11.48 19.72
N TYR A 104 -0.93 10.30 19.33
CA TYR A 104 -1.71 9.31 18.57
C TYR A 104 -1.14 7.88 18.71
N TYR A 105 -2.03 6.92 18.61
CA TYR A 105 -1.71 5.51 18.42
C TYR A 105 -2.81 4.84 17.60
N ASN A 106 -2.48 4.46 16.38
CA ASN A 106 -3.40 3.73 15.51
C ASN A 106 -2.71 2.55 14.82
N VAL A 107 -3.51 1.56 14.47
CA VAL A 107 -3.07 0.33 13.79
C VAL A 107 -3.90 0.16 12.53
N GLY A 108 -3.23 -0.11 11.42
CA GLY A 108 -3.85 -0.45 10.15
C GLY A 108 -3.65 -1.93 9.83
N ASN A 109 -4.74 -2.66 9.69
CA ASN A 109 -4.74 -4.05 9.26
C ASN A 109 -5.18 -4.13 7.80
N VAL A 110 -4.40 -4.79 6.95
CA VAL A 110 -4.73 -5.02 5.55
C VAL A 110 -4.55 -6.50 5.22
N GLY A 111 -5.60 -7.11 4.69
CA GLY A 111 -5.55 -8.43 4.09
C GLY A 111 -5.58 -8.32 2.57
N TRP A 112 -4.87 -9.19 1.90
CA TRP A 112 -4.89 -9.34 0.45
C TRP A 112 -5.07 -10.80 0.08
N ALA A 113 -6.01 -11.09 -0.81
CA ALA A 113 -6.16 -12.39 -1.46
C ALA A 113 -6.39 -12.16 -2.95
N GLY A 114 -5.52 -12.72 -3.79
CA GLY A 114 -5.56 -12.55 -5.23
C GLY A 114 -5.28 -13.84 -6.00
N VAL A 115 -5.88 -13.94 -7.17
CA VAL A 115 -5.61 -14.96 -8.17
C VAL A 115 -5.36 -14.29 -9.51
N ASN A 116 -4.41 -14.81 -10.26
CA ASN A 116 -4.14 -14.35 -11.62
C ASN A 116 -3.86 -15.51 -12.56
N GLY A 117 -4.05 -15.27 -13.85
CA GLY A 117 -3.75 -16.23 -14.89
C GLY A 117 -3.18 -15.54 -16.12
N LEU A 118 -2.37 -16.28 -16.86
CA LEU A 118 -1.78 -15.86 -18.11
C LEU A 118 -1.86 -17.01 -19.12
N ILE A 119 -2.20 -16.66 -20.35
CA ILE A 119 -2.15 -17.54 -21.50
C ILE A 119 -1.32 -16.82 -22.58
N GLU A 120 -0.29 -17.46 -23.07
CA GLU A 120 0.56 -16.97 -24.13
C GLU A 120 0.60 -18.01 -25.26
N TYR A 121 0.52 -17.54 -26.49
CA TYR A 121 0.76 -18.30 -27.70
C TYR A 121 1.95 -17.69 -28.45
N ASN A 122 2.88 -18.52 -28.87
CA ASN A 122 4.05 -18.12 -29.65
C ASN A 122 4.38 -19.22 -30.66
N ASP A 123 4.18 -18.95 -31.94
CA ASP A 123 4.53 -19.87 -33.02
C ASP A 123 5.99 -19.78 -33.48
N SER A 124 6.77 -18.91 -32.81
CA SER A 124 8.20 -18.65 -33.08
C SER A 124 8.48 -17.92 -34.40
N ASP A 125 7.54 -17.85 -35.32
CA ASP A 125 7.73 -17.23 -36.62
C ASP A 125 6.96 -15.92 -36.76
N LYS A 126 5.65 -15.97 -36.68
CA LYS A 126 4.78 -14.83 -37.06
C LYS A 126 4.02 -14.22 -35.92
N LEU A 127 3.50 -15.03 -35.00
CA LEU A 127 2.54 -14.55 -34.02
C LEU A 127 2.98 -14.84 -32.59
N THR A 128 3.09 -13.79 -31.79
CA THR A 128 3.09 -13.89 -30.33
C THR A 128 1.86 -13.17 -29.82
N ALA A 129 1.06 -13.82 -28.99
CA ALA A 129 -0.09 -13.21 -28.34
C ALA A 129 -0.17 -13.62 -26.88
N VAL A 130 -0.56 -12.69 -26.01
CA VAL A 130 -0.68 -12.92 -24.57
C VAL A 130 -1.97 -12.29 -24.02
N VAL A 131 -2.64 -13.01 -23.13
CA VAL A 131 -3.73 -12.49 -22.32
C VAL A 131 -3.44 -12.81 -20.87
N GLN A 132 -3.62 -11.82 -20.01
CA GLN A 132 -3.49 -11.95 -18.58
C GLN A 132 -4.71 -11.35 -17.89
N ALA A 133 -5.24 -12.04 -16.90
CA ALA A 133 -6.31 -11.55 -16.05
C ALA A 133 -6.00 -11.85 -14.58
N GLY A 134 -6.53 -11.02 -13.70
CA GLY A 134 -6.41 -11.22 -12.27
C GLY A 134 -7.57 -10.60 -11.52
N PHE A 135 -7.86 -11.18 -10.38
CA PHE A 135 -8.87 -10.71 -9.44
C PHE A 135 -8.28 -10.73 -8.03
N SER A 136 -8.62 -9.73 -7.24
CA SER A 136 -8.20 -9.68 -5.84
C SER A 136 -9.28 -9.08 -4.96
N ASN A 137 -9.25 -9.46 -3.69
CA ASN A 137 -9.99 -8.81 -2.62
C ASN A 137 -9.00 -8.26 -1.59
N GLN A 138 -9.21 -7.01 -1.17
CA GLN A 138 -8.50 -6.40 -0.06
C GLN A 138 -9.47 -6.16 1.09
N SER A 139 -9.05 -6.53 2.30
CA SER A 139 -9.73 -6.16 3.53
C SER A 139 -8.95 -5.11 4.27
N PHE A 140 -9.64 -4.09 4.78
CA PHE A 140 -9.06 -2.99 5.54
C PHE A 140 -9.78 -2.83 6.85
N GLN A 141 -9.02 -2.69 7.95
CA GLN A 141 -9.54 -2.38 9.26
C GLN A 141 -8.58 -1.43 9.97
N ARG A 142 -9.12 -0.40 10.61
CA ARG A 142 -8.36 0.59 11.38
C ARG A 142 -8.69 0.46 12.85
N GLU A 143 -7.67 0.53 13.69
CA GLU A 143 -7.78 0.62 15.13
C GLU A 143 -7.24 1.97 15.58
N ASP A 144 -7.95 2.67 16.45
CA ASP A 144 -7.54 3.94 17.02
C ASP A 144 -7.67 3.87 18.54
N TYR A 145 -6.56 4.06 19.22
CA TYR A 145 -6.48 3.92 20.66
C TYR A 145 -6.49 5.26 21.41
N PHE A 146 -6.46 6.38 20.67
CA PHE A 146 -6.39 7.71 21.27
C PHE A 146 -7.67 8.52 21.02
N ASP A 147 -8.12 8.61 19.78
CA ASP A 147 -9.20 9.51 19.37
C ASP A 147 -10.58 8.81 19.28
N GLN A 148 -10.59 7.48 19.24
CA GLN A 148 -11.78 6.67 19.05
C GLN A 148 -12.01 5.69 20.22
N ALA A 149 -11.87 6.18 21.44
CA ALA A 149 -11.93 5.38 22.65
C ALA A 149 -13.20 4.55 22.83
N GLN A 150 -14.33 5.11 22.42
CA GLN A 150 -15.64 4.45 22.54
C GLN A 150 -15.83 3.38 21.46
N ASN A 151 -15.13 3.49 20.34
CA ASN A 151 -15.15 2.56 19.22
C ASN A 151 -13.75 2.46 18.57
N PRO A 152 -12.80 1.82 19.28
CA PRO A 152 -11.40 1.82 18.85
C PRO A 152 -11.16 1.01 17.58
N ILE A 153 -12.08 0.13 17.19
CA ILE A 153 -11.94 -0.76 16.03
C ILE A 153 -13.01 -0.42 15.00
N SER A 154 -12.60 -0.06 13.79
CA SER A 154 -13.51 0.18 12.67
C SER A 154 -14.21 -1.09 12.21
N GLU A 155 -15.27 -0.95 11.46
CA GLU A 155 -15.75 -2.02 10.58
C GLU A 155 -14.66 -2.41 9.58
N THR A 156 -14.79 -3.61 9.01
CA THR A 156 -13.89 -4.09 7.97
C THR A 156 -14.45 -3.75 6.59
N ALA A 157 -13.73 -2.94 5.83
CA ALA A 157 -14.00 -2.71 4.42
C ALA A 157 -13.43 -3.85 3.59
N ASN A 158 -14.23 -4.46 2.71
CA ASN A 158 -13.80 -5.48 1.76
C ASN A 158 -13.98 -4.95 0.34
N LEU A 159 -12.89 -4.81 -0.40
CA LEU A 159 -12.86 -4.17 -1.71
C LEU A 159 -12.32 -5.15 -2.75
N ALA A 160 -13.16 -5.43 -3.75
CA ALA A 160 -12.78 -6.24 -4.90
C ALA A 160 -12.11 -5.38 -5.97
N GLY A 161 -11.15 -5.93 -6.67
CA GLY A 161 -10.49 -5.32 -7.82
C GLY A 161 -9.96 -6.36 -8.78
N GLY A 162 -9.52 -5.93 -9.94
CA GLY A 162 -9.01 -6.87 -10.92
C GLY A 162 -8.51 -6.18 -12.19
N TYR A 163 -8.02 -6.99 -13.09
CA TYR A 163 -7.55 -6.50 -14.37
C TYR A 163 -7.70 -7.56 -15.46
N VAL A 164 -7.81 -7.08 -16.68
CA VAL A 164 -7.58 -7.87 -17.89
C VAL A 164 -6.69 -7.06 -18.81
N LYS A 165 -5.63 -7.67 -19.32
CA LYS A 165 -4.74 -7.05 -20.29
C LYS A 165 -4.20 -8.10 -21.25
N GLY A 166 -3.85 -7.66 -22.44
CA GLY A 166 -3.27 -8.54 -23.43
C GLY A 166 -2.67 -7.75 -24.58
N GLY A 167 -1.97 -8.48 -25.42
CA GLY A 167 -1.38 -7.93 -26.61
C GLY A 167 -1.02 -9.02 -27.59
N ALA A 168 -0.76 -8.59 -28.81
CA ALA A 168 -0.27 -9.44 -29.87
C ALA A 168 0.78 -8.71 -30.68
N ASN A 169 1.79 -9.46 -31.11
CA ASN A 169 2.80 -9.04 -32.08
C ASN A 169 2.70 -9.93 -33.30
N TYR A 170 2.66 -9.34 -34.47
CA TYR A 170 2.65 -10.07 -35.73
C TYR A 170 3.82 -9.61 -36.60
N ASN A 171 4.72 -10.54 -36.94
CA ASN A 171 5.82 -10.31 -37.83
C ASN A 171 5.31 -10.34 -39.28
N LEU A 172 5.39 -9.20 -39.95
CA LEU A 172 5.01 -9.06 -41.37
C LEU A 172 5.99 -9.78 -42.28
N ASP A 173 7.27 -9.61 -41.96
CA ASP A 173 8.43 -10.24 -42.59
C ASP A 173 9.58 -10.35 -41.57
N GLU A 174 10.82 -10.72 -42.04
CA GLU A 174 11.99 -10.87 -41.17
C GLU A 174 12.46 -9.54 -40.52
N ALA A 175 12.08 -8.41 -41.08
CA ALA A 175 12.51 -7.09 -40.63
C ALA A 175 11.37 -6.28 -39.94
N SER A 176 10.11 -6.60 -40.21
CA SER A 176 9.00 -5.74 -39.86
C SER A 176 7.96 -6.46 -38.99
N ASN A 177 7.45 -5.77 -37.99
CA ASN A 177 6.35 -6.26 -37.15
C ASN A 177 5.34 -5.16 -36.82
N VAL A 178 4.14 -5.57 -36.53
CA VAL A 178 3.10 -4.74 -35.93
C VAL A 178 2.69 -5.33 -34.58
N PHE A 179 2.40 -4.48 -33.62
CA PHE A 179 1.90 -4.94 -32.33
C PHE A 179 0.71 -4.10 -31.82
N PHE A 180 -0.09 -4.75 -31.02
CA PHE A 180 -1.24 -4.14 -30.34
C PHE A 180 -1.25 -4.57 -28.88
N ASN A 181 -1.52 -3.63 -27.97
CA ASN A 181 -1.73 -3.89 -26.56
C ASN A 181 -3.03 -3.22 -26.11
N ALA A 182 -3.75 -3.87 -25.20
CA ALA A 182 -4.89 -3.28 -24.53
C ALA A 182 -4.98 -3.78 -23.08
N GLY A 183 -5.55 -2.95 -22.21
CA GLY A 183 -5.75 -3.33 -20.83
C GLY A 183 -6.82 -2.49 -20.14
N PHE A 184 -7.48 -3.15 -19.20
CA PHE A 184 -8.37 -2.54 -18.23
C PHE A 184 -7.96 -2.99 -16.83
N ILE A 185 -7.87 -2.04 -15.90
CA ILE A 185 -7.53 -2.27 -14.51
C ILE A 185 -8.55 -1.55 -13.63
N SER A 186 -9.12 -2.26 -12.67
CA SER A 186 -9.92 -1.73 -11.58
C SER A 186 -9.14 -1.92 -10.28
N ARG A 187 -8.53 -0.84 -9.78
CA ARG A 187 -7.63 -0.84 -8.63
C ARG A 187 -8.33 -0.34 -7.39
N GLN A 188 -8.27 -1.11 -6.30
CA GLN A 188 -8.84 -0.72 -5.01
C GLN A 188 -8.15 0.55 -4.46
N PRO A 189 -8.87 1.41 -3.71
CA PRO A 189 -8.32 2.52 -2.97
C PRO A 189 -7.23 2.09 -1.99
N ASN A 190 -6.36 3.02 -1.65
CA ASN A 190 -5.39 2.82 -0.58
C ASN A 190 -6.03 2.99 0.81
N PHE A 191 -5.30 2.67 1.89
CA PHE A 191 -5.78 2.74 3.27
C PHE A 191 -6.34 4.12 3.65
N GLY A 192 -5.68 5.21 3.23
CA GLY A 192 -6.13 6.58 3.50
C GLY A 192 -7.39 6.98 2.72
N GLY A 193 -7.63 6.35 1.56
CA GLY A 193 -8.89 6.50 0.82
C GLY A 193 -10.05 5.79 1.51
N VAL A 194 -9.78 4.64 2.15
CA VAL A 194 -10.79 3.89 2.90
C VAL A 194 -11.14 4.61 4.22
N PHE A 195 -10.14 5.12 4.94
CA PHE A 195 -10.29 5.80 6.22
C PHE A 195 -9.82 7.27 6.12
N PRO A 196 -10.65 8.17 5.57
CA PRO A 196 -10.29 9.57 5.40
C PRO A 196 -10.16 10.26 6.75
N SER A 197 -9.33 11.31 6.80
CA SER A 197 -9.15 12.18 7.97
C SER A 197 -8.72 11.45 9.24
N TYR A 198 -8.07 10.29 9.11
CA TYR A 198 -7.62 9.45 10.23
C TYR A 198 -8.75 8.97 11.15
N ALA A 199 -9.99 8.91 10.66
CA ALA A 199 -11.14 8.44 11.41
C ALA A 199 -11.39 6.93 11.19
N ASN A 200 -12.15 6.30 12.10
CA ASN A 200 -12.57 4.90 11.99
C ASN A 200 -13.79 4.69 11.07
N ASN A 201 -14.30 5.76 10.48
CA ASN A 201 -15.42 5.67 9.53
C ASN A 201 -14.91 5.30 8.15
N ILE A 202 -15.54 4.31 7.55
CA ILE A 202 -15.29 3.95 6.14
C ILE A 202 -15.86 5.06 5.26
N ASN A 203 -15.14 5.43 4.22
CA ASN A 203 -15.60 6.39 3.23
C ASN A 203 -16.78 5.82 2.43
N ASP A 204 -17.92 6.47 2.47
CA ASP A 204 -19.14 6.05 1.79
C ASP A 204 -19.07 6.22 0.25
N GLU A 205 -18.10 7.01 -0.23
CA GLU A 205 -17.88 7.30 -1.66
C GLU A 205 -16.76 6.45 -2.28
N LEU A 206 -16.41 5.30 -1.66
CA LEU A 206 -15.34 4.43 -2.15
C LEU A 206 -15.63 3.94 -3.58
N GLN A 207 -14.71 4.23 -4.47
CA GLN A 207 -14.68 3.72 -5.83
C GLN A 207 -13.28 3.24 -6.19
N ASN A 208 -13.22 2.20 -7.00
CA ASN A 208 -11.95 1.77 -7.57
C ASN A 208 -11.48 2.78 -8.61
N GLU A 209 -10.19 3.02 -8.66
CA GLU A 209 -9.58 3.71 -9.79
C GLU A 209 -9.66 2.80 -11.01
N GLU A 210 -10.15 3.34 -12.14
CA GLU A 210 -10.27 2.62 -13.40
C GLU A 210 -9.25 3.14 -14.41
N ILE A 211 -8.50 2.22 -15.01
CA ILE A 211 -7.49 2.55 -16.01
C ILE A 211 -7.78 1.73 -17.25
N THR A 212 -7.98 2.41 -18.37
CA THR A 212 -8.10 1.78 -19.69
C THR A 212 -6.99 2.28 -20.60
N SER A 213 -6.30 1.36 -21.24
CA SER A 213 -5.18 1.69 -22.13
C SER A 213 -5.21 0.88 -23.41
N PHE A 214 -4.82 1.55 -24.51
CA PHE A 214 -4.63 0.96 -25.83
C PHE A 214 -3.31 1.44 -26.41
N GLU A 215 -2.62 0.56 -27.13
CA GLU A 215 -1.41 0.87 -27.85
C GLU A 215 -1.37 0.11 -29.18
N LEU A 216 -0.93 0.78 -30.23
CA LEU A 216 -0.64 0.21 -31.54
C LEU A 216 0.76 0.65 -31.95
N GLY A 217 1.58 -0.28 -32.42
CA GLY A 217 2.93 0.03 -32.84
C GLY A 217 3.39 -0.75 -34.06
N TYR A 218 4.47 -0.23 -34.64
CA TYR A 218 5.20 -0.80 -35.76
C TYR A 218 6.70 -0.80 -35.46
N GLY A 219 7.35 -1.93 -35.68
CA GLY A 219 8.78 -2.10 -35.57
C GLY A 219 9.39 -2.45 -36.94
N TYR A 220 10.56 -1.89 -37.19
CA TYR A 220 11.40 -2.26 -38.32
C TYR A 220 12.86 -2.43 -37.85
N ASN A 221 13.47 -3.53 -38.18
CA ASN A 221 14.86 -3.82 -37.84
C ASN A 221 15.61 -4.46 -39.00
N SER A 222 16.65 -3.77 -39.47
CA SER A 222 17.57 -4.27 -40.50
C SER A 222 19.03 -4.08 -40.05
N ASP A 223 19.98 -4.56 -40.83
CA ASP A 223 21.42 -4.44 -40.53
C ASP A 223 21.90 -2.99 -40.34
N VAL A 224 21.19 -2.02 -40.88
CA VAL A 224 21.60 -0.61 -40.88
C VAL A 224 20.62 0.34 -40.19
N LEU A 225 19.38 -0.08 -39.91
CA LEU A 225 18.36 0.78 -39.35
C LEU A 225 17.42 0.01 -38.40
N THR A 226 17.24 0.54 -37.22
CA THR A 226 16.19 0.12 -36.29
C THR A 226 15.21 1.28 -36.06
N LEU A 227 13.93 1.06 -36.31
CA LEU A 227 12.84 2.01 -36.10
C LEU A 227 11.75 1.37 -35.26
N ASN A 228 11.28 2.11 -34.25
CA ASN A 228 10.06 1.76 -33.50
C ASN A 228 9.16 3.00 -33.46
N ALA A 229 7.91 2.83 -33.82
CA ALA A 229 6.88 3.86 -33.75
C ALA A 229 5.63 3.29 -33.09
N ASN A 230 5.08 4.00 -32.13
CA ASN A 230 3.82 3.62 -31.49
C ASN A 230 2.95 4.82 -31.18
N VAL A 231 1.66 4.56 -31.10
CA VAL A 231 0.64 5.47 -30.58
C VAL A 231 -0.10 4.78 -29.46
N TYR A 232 -0.38 5.53 -28.39
CA TYR A 232 -1.12 5.00 -27.25
C TYR A 232 -2.11 6.01 -26.72
N ALA A 233 -3.14 5.50 -26.05
CA ALA A 233 -4.11 6.29 -25.30
C ALA A 233 -4.40 5.61 -23.97
N THR A 234 -4.39 6.38 -22.89
CA THR A 234 -4.73 5.90 -21.56
C THR A 234 -5.73 6.84 -20.90
N THR A 235 -6.81 6.27 -20.38
CA THR A 235 -7.83 6.99 -19.62
C THR A 235 -7.79 6.54 -18.17
N TRP A 236 -7.92 7.51 -17.27
CA TRP A 236 -7.99 7.30 -15.83
C TRP A 236 -9.31 7.83 -15.31
N GLY A 237 -10.06 7.00 -14.63
CA GLY A 237 -11.33 7.33 -13.98
C GLY A 237 -11.25 7.16 -12.46
N ASN A 238 -12.17 7.83 -11.75
CA ASN A 238 -12.34 7.71 -10.28
C ASN A 238 -11.05 7.97 -9.47
N ARG A 239 -10.39 9.08 -9.77
CA ARG A 239 -9.07 9.42 -9.21
C ARG A 239 -9.15 10.48 -8.12
#